data_e8922d4d898f82e7133c9079a8be6ce2
#
_entry.id   e8922d4d898f82e7133c9079a8be6ce2
#
_cell.length_a   1.000
_cell.length_b   1.000
_cell.length_c   1.000
_cell.angle_alpha   90.00
_cell.angle_beta   90.00
_cell.angle_gamma   90.00
#
_symmetry.space_group_name_H-M   'P 1'
#
loop_
_entity.id
_entity.type
_entity.pdbx_description
1 polymer ?
#
loop_
_entity_poly.entity_id
_entity_poly.type
_entity_poly.pdbx_seq_one_letter_code
_entity_poly.pdbx_strand_id
1 'polypeptide(L)'
;PADPNMDYASYLIAVIYYEQILDEKKDVEKLIFTKKAIEDFLKKYPNTDYAMDLKFKLDLVINQMAAKEISIARFYIQNEKWIPAINRLKIVVEEYDKTIFVEEALFRLVEIYYRIGLIEEAKAAASLLGYNYNSSEWYEKSYTVLNKNYKPIRMRDDKEEKNLVNRIKKIFLLDDWKKKYKKIIFRKNSK
;
A
#
# COMPACT_ATOMS: atom_id res chain seq x y z
N PRO A 1 -3.21 -19.73 34.89
CA PRO A 1 -3.15 -18.30 35.10
C PRO A 1 -2.35 -17.70 33.98
N ALA A 2 -2.91 -16.69 33.30
CA ALA A 2 -2.20 -16.03 32.23
C ALA A 2 -1.01 -15.27 32.83
N ASP A 3 0.19 -15.46 32.25
CA ASP A 3 1.38 -14.70 32.62
C ASP A 3 1.11 -13.21 32.28
N PRO A 4 1.37 -12.29 33.22
CA PRO A 4 1.13 -10.85 32.99
C PRO A 4 1.94 -10.26 31.82
N ASN A 5 3.01 -10.93 31.36
CA ASN A 5 3.84 -10.51 30.23
C ASN A 5 3.51 -11.21 28.90
N MET A 6 2.39 -11.92 28.82
CA MET A 6 2.04 -12.70 27.64
C MET A 6 1.76 -11.81 26.42
N ASP A 7 1.21 -10.61 26.61
CA ASP A 7 0.99 -9.63 25.59
C ASP A 7 2.32 -9.10 25.03
N TYR A 8 3.27 -8.77 25.90
CA TYR A 8 4.61 -8.33 25.49
C TYR A 8 5.37 -9.42 24.72
N ALA A 9 5.33 -10.67 25.20
CA ALA A 9 5.96 -11.78 24.49
C ALA A 9 5.35 -12.00 23.09
N SER A 10 4.00 -11.93 23.00
CA SER A 10 3.29 -12.05 21.73
C SER A 10 3.59 -10.88 20.79
N TYR A 11 3.74 -9.66 21.32
CA TYR A 11 4.17 -8.48 20.56
C TYR A 11 5.57 -8.68 19.98
N LEU A 12 6.54 -9.14 20.78
CA LEU A 12 7.91 -9.38 20.32
C LEU A 12 7.96 -10.41 19.18
N ILE A 13 7.14 -11.46 19.24
CA ILE A 13 7.05 -12.45 18.16
C ILE A 13 6.60 -11.78 16.87
N ALA A 14 5.54 -10.95 16.90
CA ALA A 14 5.05 -10.24 15.73
C ALA A 14 6.10 -9.26 15.17
N VAL A 15 6.84 -8.55 16.04
CA VAL A 15 7.93 -7.64 15.66
C VAL A 15 9.09 -8.41 15.01
N ILE A 16 9.48 -9.57 15.53
CA ILE A 16 10.55 -10.39 14.93
C ILE A 16 10.16 -10.81 13.51
N TYR A 17 8.94 -11.26 13.27
CA TYR A 17 8.47 -11.55 11.92
C TYR A 17 8.49 -10.30 11.02
N TYR A 18 8.08 -9.15 11.54
CA TYR A 18 8.10 -7.90 10.79
C TYR A 18 9.52 -7.47 10.40
N GLU A 19 10.49 -7.56 11.30
CA GLU A 19 11.89 -7.21 11.00
C GLU A 19 12.50 -8.13 9.93
N GLN A 20 12.11 -9.40 9.89
CA GLN A 20 12.58 -10.34 8.86
C GLN A 20 12.14 -9.97 7.44
N ILE A 21 10.98 -9.32 7.27
CA ILE A 21 10.54 -8.89 5.95
C ILE A 21 11.22 -7.63 5.43
N LEU A 22 11.84 -6.82 6.31
CA LEU A 22 12.60 -5.63 5.90
C LEU A 22 13.88 -5.99 5.16
N ASP A 23 14.52 -7.09 5.51
CA ASP A 23 15.77 -7.55 4.92
C ASP A 23 15.56 -8.37 3.64
N GLU A 24 14.42 -9.09 3.54
CA GLU A 24 14.13 -9.99 2.42
C GLU A 24 12.97 -9.50 1.56
N LYS A 25 13.21 -8.51 0.72
CA LYS A 25 12.22 -7.81 -0.12
C LYS A 25 11.39 -8.68 -1.09
N LYS A 26 11.60 -10.00 -1.15
CA LYS A 26 11.01 -10.86 -2.19
C LYS A 26 10.12 -12.00 -1.69
N ASP A 27 10.07 -12.28 -0.39
CA ASP A 27 9.39 -13.46 0.14
C ASP A 27 7.93 -13.16 0.52
N VAL A 28 6.99 -13.68 -0.29
CA VAL A 28 5.54 -13.53 -0.03
C VAL A 28 5.12 -14.31 1.20
N GLU A 29 5.73 -15.46 1.42
CA GLU A 29 5.37 -16.36 2.51
C GLU A 29 5.61 -15.66 3.86
N LYS A 30 6.74 -14.96 4.00
CA LYS A 30 7.04 -14.19 5.20
C LYS A 30 6.05 -13.05 5.44
N LEU A 31 5.60 -12.36 4.37
CA LEU A 31 4.57 -11.34 4.48
C LEU A 31 3.25 -11.92 5.03
N ILE A 32 2.84 -13.10 4.55
CA ILE A 32 1.63 -13.78 5.01
C ILE A 32 1.76 -14.18 6.49
N PHE A 33 2.89 -14.76 6.89
CA PHE A 33 3.13 -15.10 8.29
C PHE A 33 3.15 -13.88 9.21
N THR A 34 3.81 -12.80 8.77
CA THR A 34 3.86 -11.54 9.53
C THR A 34 2.46 -10.94 9.69
N LYS A 35 1.68 -10.86 8.60
CA LYS A 35 0.29 -10.40 8.64
C LYS A 35 -0.51 -11.19 9.66
N LYS A 36 -0.46 -12.52 9.56
CA LYS A 36 -1.20 -13.41 10.47
C LYS A 36 -0.77 -13.21 11.95
N ALA A 37 0.52 -13.14 12.22
CA ALA A 37 1.01 -12.95 13.60
C ALA A 37 0.53 -11.62 14.20
N ILE A 38 0.50 -10.55 13.40
CA ILE A 38 -0.01 -9.25 13.82
C ILE A 38 -1.52 -9.31 14.04
N GLU A 39 -2.29 -9.90 13.12
CA GLU A 39 -3.75 -10.03 13.23
C GLU A 39 -4.13 -10.87 14.47
N ASP A 40 -3.44 -11.97 14.72
CA ASP A 40 -3.66 -12.81 15.90
C ASP A 40 -3.40 -12.05 17.20
N PHE A 41 -2.35 -11.22 17.23
CA PHE A 41 -2.07 -10.32 18.35
C PHE A 41 -3.19 -9.30 18.55
N LEU A 42 -3.58 -8.59 17.49
CA LEU A 42 -4.60 -7.54 17.55
C LEU A 42 -5.97 -8.08 17.96
N LYS A 43 -6.29 -9.33 17.59
CA LYS A 43 -7.51 -10.02 18.01
C LYS A 43 -7.49 -10.33 19.51
N LYS A 44 -6.33 -10.70 20.07
CA LYS A 44 -6.18 -11.13 21.47
C LYS A 44 -5.98 -9.95 22.42
N TYR A 45 -5.26 -8.91 21.98
CA TYR A 45 -4.84 -7.78 22.81
C TYR A 45 -5.15 -6.40 22.14
N PRO A 46 -6.41 -6.10 21.78
CA PRO A 46 -6.76 -4.94 20.94
C PRO A 46 -6.52 -3.58 21.59
N ASN A 47 -6.47 -3.53 22.92
CA ASN A 47 -6.46 -2.28 23.72
C ASN A 47 -5.11 -2.02 24.41
N THR A 48 -4.03 -2.66 23.98
CA THR A 48 -2.69 -2.44 24.53
C THR A 48 -1.96 -1.36 23.74
N ASP A 49 -0.97 -0.71 24.33
CA ASP A 49 -0.11 0.26 23.63
C ASP A 49 0.62 -0.40 22.45
N TYR A 50 0.94 -1.69 22.58
CA TYR A 50 1.54 -2.50 21.52
C TYR A 50 0.60 -2.67 20.30
N ALA A 51 -0.72 -2.65 20.52
CA ALA A 51 -1.67 -2.78 19.41
C ALA A 51 -1.63 -1.61 18.45
N MET A 52 -1.34 -0.38 18.93
CA MET A 52 -1.22 0.79 18.05
C MET A 52 -0.01 0.65 17.12
N ASP A 53 1.14 0.23 17.64
CA ASP A 53 2.35 -0.01 16.85
C ASP A 53 2.14 -1.13 15.81
N LEU A 54 1.51 -2.23 16.22
CA LEU A 54 1.24 -3.33 15.31
C LEU A 54 0.19 -3.03 14.25
N LYS A 55 -0.80 -2.18 14.52
CA LYS A 55 -1.74 -1.70 13.48
C LYS A 55 -0.99 -0.94 12.39
N PHE A 56 -0.09 -0.04 12.77
CA PHE A 56 0.75 0.66 11.80
C PHE A 56 1.64 -0.29 10.98
N LYS A 57 2.26 -1.27 11.65
CA LYS A 57 3.06 -2.30 10.96
C LYS A 57 2.22 -3.16 10.03
N LEU A 58 0.97 -3.48 10.42
CA LEU A 58 0.04 -4.23 9.57
C LEU A 58 -0.27 -3.48 8.28
N ASP A 59 -0.53 -2.17 8.37
CA ASP A 59 -0.78 -1.35 7.18
C ASP A 59 0.42 -1.35 6.24
N LEU A 60 1.65 -1.30 6.76
CA LEU A 60 2.87 -1.41 5.95
C LEU A 60 3.01 -2.77 5.28
N VAL A 61 2.71 -3.87 5.99
CA VAL A 61 2.73 -5.23 5.43
C VAL A 61 1.70 -5.38 4.32
N ILE A 62 0.47 -4.90 4.53
CA ILE A 62 -0.60 -4.94 3.52
C ILE A 62 -0.21 -4.13 2.28
N ASN A 63 0.39 -2.95 2.45
CA ASN A 63 0.90 -2.16 1.34
C ASN A 63 2.03 -2.88 0.58
N GLN A 64 2.92 -3.61 1.26
CA GLN A 64 3.95 -4.41 0.59
C GLN A 64 3.34 -5.57 -0.20
N MET A 65 2.30 -6.23 0.32
CA MET A 65 1.59 -7.29 -0.40
C MET A 65 0.92 -6.74 -1.68
N ALA A 66 0.22 -5.61 -1.58
CA ALA A 66 -0.36 -4.92 -2.74
C ALA A 66 0.71 -4.50 -3.77
N ALA A 67 1.84 -3.93 -3.32
CA ALA A 67 2.96 -3.55 -4.18
C ALA A 67 3.49 -4.75 -4.97
N LYS A 68 3.53 -5.93 -4.37
CA LYS A 68 3.98 -7.15 -5.03
C LYS A 68 3.02 -7.59 -6.13
N GLU A 69 1.70 -7.58 -5.86
CA GLU A 69 0.69 -7.89 -6.88
C GLU A 69 0.76 -6.90 -8.06
N ILE A 70 0.93 -5.61 -7.80
CA ILE A 70 1.16 -4.59 -8.83
C ILE A 70 2.43 -4.87 -9.64
N SER A 71 3.52 -5.26 -8.98
CA SER A 71 4.78 -5.59 -9.68
C SER A 71 4.60 -6.78 -10.62
N ILE A 72 3.91 -7.83 -10.18
CA ILE A 72 3.58 -9.00 -11.00
C ILE A 72 2.65 -8.61 -12.15
N ALA A 73 1.63 -7.78 -11.89
CA ALA A 73 0.74 -7.28 -12.92
C ALA A 73 1.49 -6.49 -14.00
N ARG A 74 2.39 -5.59 -13.60
CA ARG A 74 3.25 -4.81 -14.52
C ARG A 74 4.11 -5.73 -15.40
N PHE A 75 4.67 -6.79 -14.83
CA PHE A 75 5.43 -7.79 -15.57
C PHE A 75 4.54 -8.47 -16.64
N TYR A 76 3.32 -8.88 -16.29
CA TYR A 76 2.40 -9.46 -17.26
C TYR A 76 1.95 -8.46 -18.32
N ILE A 77 1.73 -7.20 -17.99
CA ILE A 77 1.41 -6.11 -18.93
C ILE A 77 2.55 -5.92 -19.94
N GLN A 78 3.80 -5.87 -19.49
CA GLN A 78 4.97 -5.73 -20.35
C GLN A 78 5.12 -6.90 -21.32
N ASN A 79 4.68 -8.09 -20.94
CA ASN A 79 4.69 -9.29 -21.76
C ASN A 79 3.36 -9.54 -22.53
N GLU A 80 2.47 -8.54 -22.54
CA GLU A 80 1.16 -8.59 -23.21
C GLU A 80 0.26 -9.77 -22.76
N LYS A 81 0.45 -10.25 -21.55
CA LYS A 81 -0.35 -11.30 -20.90
C LYS A 81 -1.51 -10.66 -20.14
N TRP A 82 -2.57 -10.29 -20.88
CA TRP A 82 -3.66 -9.46 -20.34
C TRP A 82 -4.46 -10.16 -19.25
N ILE A 83 -4.83 -11.43 -19.43
CA ILE A 83 -5.67 -12.15 -18.45
C ILE A 83 -4.96 -12.34 -17.09
N PRO A 84 -3.70 -12.84 -17.03
CA PRO A 84 -2.97 -12.89 -15.78
C PRO A 84 -2.79 -11.50 -15.14
N ALA A 85 -2.55 -10.44 -15.93
CA ALA A 85 -2.45 -9.09 -15.43
C ALA A 85 -3.75 -8.62 -14.75
N ILE A 86 -4.90 -8.82 -15.42
CA ILE A 86 -6.23 -8.49 -14.88
C ILE A 86 -6.46 -9.19 -13.54
N ASN A 87 -6.14 -10.50 -13.45
CA ASN A 87 -6.33 -11.25 -12.22
C ASN A 87 -5.51 -10.67 -11.06
N ARG A 88 -4.25 -10.29 -11.30
CA ARG A 88 -3.41 -9.66 -10.26
C ARG A 88 -3.92 -8.28 -9.85
N LEU A 89 -4.35 -7.47 -10.81
CA LEU A 89 -4.92 -6.14 -10.51
C LEU A 89 -6.24 -6.25 -9.73
N LYS A 90 -7.08 -7.23 -10.04
CA LYS A 90 -8.32 -7.49 -9.29
C LYS A 90 -8.04 -7.85 -7.83
N ILE A 91 -7.03 -8.67 -7.54
CA ILE A 91 -6.61 -8.97 -6.16
C ILE A 91 -6.31 -7.67 -5.41
N VAL A 92 -5.63 -6.69 -6.04
CA VAL A 92 -5.34 -5.41 -5.39
C VAL A 92 -6.62 -4.63 -5.09
N VAL A 93 -7.55 -4.58 -6.02
CA VAL A 93 -8.81 -3.84 -5.85
C VAL A 93 -9.74 -4.50 -4.83
N GLU A 94 -9.77 -5.83 -4.75
CA GLU A 94 -10.69 -6.61 -3.93
C GLU A 94 -10.16 -6.89 -2.52
N GLU A 95 -8.84 -7.20 -2.39
CA GLU A 95 -8.26 -7.63 -1.12
C GLU A 95 -7.42 -6.53 -0.44
N TYR A 96 -6.96 -5.53 -1.21
CA TYR A 96 -6.07 -4.46 -0.73
C TYR A 96 -6.65 -3.07 -1.00
N ASP A 97 -7.96 -2.93 -0.88
CA ASP A 97 -8.76 -1.74 -1.21
C ASP A 97 -8.37 -0.46 -0.46
N LYS A 98 -7.69 -0.59 0.68
CA LYS A 98 -7.22 0.52 1.51
C LYS A 98 -5.77 0.94 1.25
N THR A 99 -5.11 0.31 0.29
CA THR A 99 -3.71 0.61 -0.02
C THR A 99 -3.59 1.73 -1.05
N ILE A 100 -2.42 2.38 -1.08
CA ILE A 100 -2.10 3.41 -2.08
C ILE A 100 -2.02 2.88 -3.52
N PHE A 101 -2.06 1.56 -3.71
CA PHE A 101 -1.92 0.90 -5.00
C PHE A 101 -3.24 0.67 -5.73
N VAL A 102 -4.38 0.88 -5.07
CA VAL A 102 -5.71 0.65 -5.65
C VAL A 102 -5.98 1.56 -6.84
N GLU A 103 -5.58 2.83 -6.75
CA GLU A 103 -5.76 3.79 -7.84
C GLU A 103 -5.00 3.38 -9.10
N GLU A 104 -3.74 2.97 -8.95
CA GLU A 104 -2.97 2.43 -10.07
C GLU A 104 -3.60 1.15 -10.62
N ALA A 105 -4.04 0.24 -9.74
CA ALA A 105 -4.68 -1.01 -10.17
C ALA A 105 -5.92 -0.76 -11.02
N LEU A 106 -6.80 0.14 -10.57
CA LEU A 106 -8.01 0.53 -11.32
C LEU A 106 -7.65 1.16 -12.66
N PHE A 107 -6.69 2.08 -12.69
CA PHE A 107 -6.23 2.69 -13.93
C PHE A 107 -5.67 1.65 -14.92
N ARG A 108 -4.84 0.71 -14.45
CA ARG A 108 -4.31 -0.37 -15.31
C ARG A 108 -5.41 -1.29 -15.83
N LEU A 109 -6.45 -1.55 -15.03
CA LEU A 109 -7.63 -2.27 -15.51
C LEU A 109 -8.34 -1.51 -16.64
N VAL A 110 -8.50 -0.17 -16.52
CA VAL A 110 -9.05 0.65 -17.60
C VAL A 110 -8.23 0.51 -18.88
N GLU A 111 -6.90 0.64 -18.79
CA GLU A 111 -6.01 0.50 -19.96
C GLU A 111 -6.14 -0.86 -20.64
N ILE A 112 -6.11 -1.94 -19.86
CA ILE A 112 -6.14 -3.30 -20.39
C ILE A 112 -7.51 -3.60 -20.99
N TYR A 113 -8.61 -3.33 -20.26
CA TYR A 113 -9.95 -3.59 -20.76
C TYR A 113 -10.23 -2.82 -22.05
N TYR A 114 -9.84 -1.53 -22.12
CA TYR A 114 -9.97 -0.73 -23.33
C TYR A 114 -9.18 -1.34 -24.48
N ARG A 115 -7.93 -1.76 -24.24
CA ARG A 115 -7.04 -2.34 -25.27
C ARG A 115 -7.58 -3.65 -25.85
N ILE A 116 -8.20 -4.51 -25.02
CA ILE A 116 -8.76 -5.80 -25.46
C ILE A 116 -10.23 -5.68 -25.94
N GLY A 117 -10.79 -4.47 -25.99
CA GLY A 117 -12.13 -4.20 -26.51
C GLY A 117 -13.27 -4.38 -25.51
N LEU A 118 -12.99 -4.61 -24.22
CA LEU A 118 -13.98 -4.68 -23.12
C LEU A 118 -14.30 -3.27 -22.63
N ILE A 119 -15.03 -2.50 -23.46
CA ILE A 119 -15.24 -1.07 -23.22
C ILE A 119 -16.10 -0.80 -21.99
N GLU A 120 -17.12 -1.62 -21.74
CA GLU A 120 -18.01 -1.42 -20.59
C GLU A 120 -17.29 -1.71 -19.27
N GLU A 121 -16.42 -2.71 -19.23
CA GLU A 121 -15.57 -3.01 -18.08
C GLU A 121 -14.54 -1.89 -17.84
N ALA A 122 -14.00 -1.33 -18.92
CA ALA A 122 -13.10 -0.17 -18.84
C ALA A 122 -13.82 1.05 -18.23
N LYS A 123 -15.06 1.33 -18.67
CA LYS A 123 -15.89 2.42 -18.13
C LYS A 123 -16.24 2.15 -16.66
N ALA A 124 -16.58 0.91 -16.31
CA ALA A 124 -16.90 0.55 -14.92
C ALA A 124 -15.70 0.77 -13.98
N ALA A 125 -14.50 0.34 -14.38
CA ALA A 125 -13.27 0.56 -13.62
C ALA A 125 -12.94 2.07 -13.50
N ALA A 126 -13.10 2.85 -14.56
CA ALA A 126 -12.90 4.29 -14.54
C ALA A 126 -13.94 5.02 -13.66
N SER A 127 -15.20 4.55 -13.66
CA SER A 127 -16.25 5.09 -12.80
C SER A 127 -15.96 4.82 -11.32
N LEU A 128 -15.47 3.63 -10.99
CA LEU A 128 -15.06 3.29 -9.62
C LEU A 128 -13.88 4.15 -9.16
N LEU A 129 -12.88 4.36 -10.05
CA LEU A 129 -11.75 5.24 -9.80
C LEU A 129 -12.23 6.69 -9.58
N GLY A 130 -13.14 7.19 -10.42
CA GLY A 130 -13.69 8.55 -10.30
C GLY A 130 -14.56 8.76 -9.07
N TYR A 131 -15.33 7.76 -8.66
CA TYR A 131 -16.17 7.84 -7.48
C TYR A 131 -15.35 7.95 -6.18
N ASN A 132 -14.28 7.15 -6.07
CA ASN A 132 -13.48 7.08 -4.85
C ASN A 132 -12.28 8.03 -4.84
N TYR A 133 -11.73 8.39 -6.02
CA TYR A 133 -10.43 9.07 -6.17
C TYR A 133 -10.46 10.13 -7.27
N ASN A 134 -11.48 11.00 -7.26
CA ASN A 134 -11.77 11.98 -8.32
C ASN A 134 -10.71 13.06 -8.55
N SER A 135 -9.78 13.24 -7.62
CA SER A 135 -8.68 14.21 -7.71
C SER A 135 -7.33 13.58 -8.02
N SER A 136 -7.29 12.26 -8.29
CA SER A 136 -6.02 11.57 -8.50
C SER A 136 -5.52 11.70 -9.94
N GLU A 137 -4.20 11.70 -10.11
CA GLU A 137 -3.55 11.64 -11.43
C GLU A 137 -4.00 10.42 -12.26
N TRP A 138 -4.29 9.30 -11.59
CA TRP A 138 -4.77 8.08 -12.22
C TRP A 138 -6.17 8.24 -12.80
N TYR A 139 -7.03 9.00 -12.12
CA TYR A 139 -8.35 9.34 -12.63
C TYR A 139 -8.27 10.15 -13.94
N GLU A 140 -7.47 11.21 -13.98
CA GLU A 140 -7.25 12.00 -15.18
C GLU A 140 -6.70 11.16 -16.34
N LYS A 141 -5.74 10.27 -16.05
CA LYS A 141 -5.20 9.33 -17.03
C LYS A 141 -6.26 8.37 -17.59
N SER A 142 -7.17 7.87 -16.72
CA SER A 142 -8.23 6.97 -17.15
C SER A 142 -9.20 7.63 -18.13
N TYR A 143 -9.52 8.90 -17.92
CA TYR A 143 -10.34 9.68 -18.85
C TYR A 143 -9.65 9.90 -20.19
N THR A 144 -8.35 10.12 -20.22
CA THR A 144 -7.60 10.24 -21.49
C THR A 144 -7.58 8.95 -22.29
N VAL A 145 -7.62 7.80 -21.62
CA VAL A 145 -7.74 6.49 -22.30
C VAL A 145 -9.11 6.33 -22.97
N LEU A 146 -10.18 6.66 -22.23
CA LEU A 146 -11.55 6.49 -22.71
C LEU A 146 -11.97 7.58 -23.71
N ASN A 147 -11.40 8.77 -23.61
CA ASN A 147 -11.74 9.92 -24.45
C ASN A 147 -10.46 10.65 -24.88
N LYS A 148 -10.03 10.40 -26.11
CA LYS A 148 -8.83 11.02 -26.71
C LYS A 148 -8.86 12.56 -26.76
N ASN A 149 -10.04 13.16 -26.67
CA ASN A 149 -10.22 14.62 -26.69
C ASN A 149 -10.28 15.22 -25.27
N TYR A 150 -10.19 14.40 -24.22
CA TYR A 150 -10.20 14.88 -22.84
C TYR A 150 -8.94 15.70 -22.57
N LYS A 151 -9.13 16.95 -22.17
CA LYS A 151 -8.06 17.79 -21.63
C LYS A 151 -8.32 17.94 -20.14
N PRO A 152 -7.42 17.49 -19.27
CA PRO A 152 -7.58 17.65 -17.83
C PRO A 152 -7.73 19.15 -17.50
N ILE A 153 -8.74 19.47 -16.73
CA ILE A 153 -8.89 20.80 -16.15
C ILE A 153 -7.81 20.93 -15.09
N ARG A 154 -6.69 21.54 -15.45
CA ARG A 154 -5.65 21.89 -14.49
C ARG A 154 -6.23 22.93 -13.53
N MET A 155 -6.65 22.49 -12.35
CA MET A 155 -6.84 23.43 -11.26
C MET A 155 -5.49 24.11 -11.01
N ARG A 156 -5.50 25.46 -11.04
CA ARG A 156 -4.31 26.26 -10.71
C ARG A 156 -3.89 25.88 -9.31
N ASP A 157 -2.76 25.21 -9.20
CA ASP A 157 -1.76 25.34 -8.13
C ASP A 157 -0.80 24.14 -8.06
N ASP A 158 -0.18 23.82 -9.22
CA ASP A 158 0.94 22.86 -9.34
C ASP A 158 2.15 23.19 -8.40
N LYS A 159 2.21 24.39 -7.84
CA LYS A 159 3.30 24.81 -6.94
C LYS A 159 3.05 24.42 -5.49
N GLU A 160 1.80 24.50 -5.02
CA GLU A 160 1.48 24.14 -3.65
C GLU A 160 1.45 22.62 -3.44
N GLU A 161 0.93 21.89 -4.42
CA GLU A 161 0.88 20.43 -4.37
C GLU A 161 2.29 19.80 -4.44
N LYS A 162 3.17 20.31 -5.31
CA LYS A 162 4.60 19.92 -5.32
C LYS A 162 5.32 20.27 -4.02
N ASN A 163 4.98 21.40 -3.41
CA ASN A 163 5.49 21.77 -2.08
C ASN A 163 4.93 20.87 -0.98
N LEU A 164 3.65 20.50 -1.04
CA LEU A 164 3.03 19.57 -0.08
C LEU A 164 3.63 18.17 -0.23
N VAL A 165 3.72 17.64 -1.44
CA VAL A 165 4.36 16.35 -1.73
C VAL A 165 5.84 16.33 -1.32
N ASN A 166 6.57 17.42 -1.54
CA ASN A 166 7.96 17.53 -1.09
C ASN A 166 8.08 17.67 0.44
N ARG A 167 7.12 18.35 1.11
CA ARG A 167 7.05 18.39 2.57
C ARG A 167 6.68 17.03 3.15
N ILE A 168 5.73 16.32 2.56
CA ILE A 168 5.35 14.96 2.93
C ILE A 168 6.53 13.99 2.69
N LYS A 169 7.19 14.07 1.54
CA LYS A 169 8.43 13.30 1.28
C LYS A 169 9.53 13.60 2.30
N LYS A 170 9.68 14.84 2.74
CA LYS A 170 10.65 15.23 3.79
C LYS A 170 10.27 14.69 5.17
N ILE A 171 8.99 14.58 5.48
CA ILE A 171 8.47 14.00 6.72
C ILE A 171 8.58 12.47 6.70
N PHE A 172 8.36 11.83 5.53
CA PHE A 172 8.45 10.39 5.32
C PHE A 172 9.84 9.89 4.90
N LEU A 173 10.78 10.78 4.53
CA LEU A 173 12.18 10.43 4.41
C LEU A 173 12.73 10.24 5.83
N LEU A 174 12.68 8.99 6.23
CA LEU A 174 13.07 8.28 7.45
C LEU A 174 14.41 8.68 8.13
N ASP A 175 15.13 9.68 7.63
CA ASP A 175 16.43 10.05 8.20
C ASP A 175 16.31 10.87 9.49
N ASP A 176 15.27 11.69 9.64
CA ASP A 176 15.06 12.45 10.88
C ASP A 176 14.44 11.58 12.00
N TRP A 177 13.65 10.59 11.62
CA TRP A 177 13.08 9.63 12.57
C TRP A 177 14.17 8.71 13.14
N LYS A 178 15.05 8.19 12.30
CA LYS A 178 16.23 7.40 12.72
C LYS A 178 17.18 8.19 13.61
N LYS A 179 17.41 9.48 13.34
CA LYS A 179 18.24 10.36 14.20
C LYS A 179 17.62 10.62 15.57
N LYS A 180 16.31 10.82 15.62
CA LYS A 180 15.57 11.11 16.87
C LYS A 180 15.51 9.88 17.79
N TYR A 181 15.26 8.70 17.24
CA TYR A 181 15.21 7.44 18.02
C TYR A 181 16.59 6.89 18.39
N LYS A 182 17.60 7.07 17.55
CA LYS A 182 18.99 6.70 17.91
C LYS A 182 19.45 7.44 19.17
N LYS A 183 19.08 8.71 19.35
CA LYS A 183 19.35 9.49 20.56
C LYS A 183 18.62 8.98 21.80
N ILE A 184 17.44 8.39 21.67
CA ILE A 184 16.65 7.88 22.80
C ILE A 184 17.16 6.50 23.25
N ILE A 185 17.52 5.64 22.30
CA ILE A 185 18.03 4.29 22.60
C ILE A 185 19.44 4.36 23.25
N PHE A 186 20.32 5.24 22.78
CA PHE A 186 21.66 5.41 23.37
C PHE A 186 21.66 6.10 24.74
N ARG A 187 20.60 6.82 25.14
CA ARG A 187 20.47 7.43 26.47
C ARG A 187 20.03 6.44 27.56
N LYS A 188 19.48 5.28 27.21
CA LYS A 188 19.05 4.25 28.16
C LYS A 188 20.15 3.24 28.55
N ASN A 189 21.26 3.19 27.81
CA ASN A 189 22.36 2.28 28.11
C ASN A 189 23.55 2.92 28.84
N SER A 190 23.38 4.14 29.39
CA SER A 190 24.39 4.85 30.18
C SER A 190 23.87 5.22 31.57
N LYS A 191 23.17 4.30 32.22
CA LYS A 191 22.93 4.36 33.67
C LYS A 191 22.99 2.95 34.25
#